data_e664ef8ea3040c0c7367c9c9abcda381
#
_entry.id   e664ef8ea3040c0c7367c9c9abcda381
#
_cell.length_a   1.000
_cell.length_b   1.000
_cell.length_c   1.000
_cell.angle_alpha   90.00
_cell.angle_beta   90.00
_cell.angle_gamma   90.00
#
_symmetry.space_group_name_H-M   'P 1'
#
loop_
_entity.id
_entity.type
_entity.pdbx_description
1 polymer ?
#
loop_
_entity_poly.entity_id
_entity_poly.type
_entity_poly.pdbx_seq_one_letter_code
_entity_poly.pdbx_strand_id
1 'polypeptide(L)'
;MSLVMEQIRELADTIGPRPATTDAESRAADHIEDTMRSYGIDVERQEFDCPRSDGRATIVHGLLLIAASVFAVWWSLPALALAALVAALVWLDASGKPVISRYLGSGPSQNLIGRHVPRARRNERLRRVVIVAHYDTARPSFLT
;
A
#
# COMPACT_ATOMS: atom_id res chain seq x y z
N MET A 1 -19.62 -24.13 9.16
CA MET A 1 -19.22 -22.71 9.01
C MET A 1 -18.92 -22.51 7.54
N SER A 2 -19.32 -21.41 6.90
CA SER A 2 -19.04 -21.27 5.45
C SER A 2 -17.53 -21.06 5.24
N LEU A 3 -16.99 -21.62 4.17
CA LEU A 3 -15.58 -21.50 3.78
C LEU A 3 -15.12 -20.02 3.75
N VAL A 4 -16.01 -19.14 3.32
CA VAL A 4 -15.75 -17.68 3.29
C VAL A 4 -15.49 -17.12 4.69
N MET A 5 -16.26 -17.54 5.70
CA MET A 5 -16.06 -17.08 7.07
C MET A 5 -14.76 -17.58 7.70
N GLU A 6 -14.29 -18.73 7.28
CA GLU A 6 -13.00 -19.29 7.69
C GLU A 6 -11.85 -18.44 7.12
N GLN A 7 -11.90 -18.10 5.84
CA GLN A 7 -10.90 -17.22 5.20
C GLN A 7 -10.89 -15.82 5.80
N ILE A 8 -12.07 -15.25 6.09
CA ILE A 8 -12.16 -13.94 6.75
C ILE A 8 -11.52 -13.99 8.13
N ARG A 9 -11.79 -15.03 8.91
CA ARG A 9 -11.23 -15.21 10.25
C ARG A 9 -9.71 -15.37 10.21
N GLU A 10 -9.20 -16.16 9.27
CA GLU A 10 -7.75 -16.34 9.11
C GLU A 10 -7.06 -15.00 8.83
N LEU A 11 -7.58 -14.23 7.88
CA LEU A 11 -7.02 -12.93 7.53
C LEU A 11 -7.21 -11.87 8.63
N ALA A 12 -8.35 -11.85 9.33
CA ALA A 12 -8.68 -10.80 10.27
C ALA A 12 -8.15 -11.08 11.68
N ASP A 13 -8.28 -12.32 12.16
CA ASP A 13 -7.99 -12.68 13.56
C ASP A 13 -6.59 -13.29 13.69
N THR A 14 -6.19 -14.20 12.79
CA THR A 14 -4.90 -14.90 12.89
C THR A 14 -3.74 -14.05 12.37
N ILE A 15 -3.88 -13.46 11.18
CA ILE A 15 -2.85 -12.60 10.58
C ILE A 15 -2.96 -11.17 11.12
N GLY A 16 -4.18 -10.65 11.24
CA GLY A 16 -4.49 -9.33 11.80
C GLY A 16 -4.09 -8.17 10.88
N PRO A 17 -3.69 -7.02 11.46
CA PRO A 17 -3.26 -5.85 10.70
C PRO A 17 -2.01 -6.17 9.85
N ARG A 18 -2.10 -5.91 8.56
CA ARG A 18 -1.08 -6.27 7.55
C ARG A 18 -0.76 -5.09 6.63
N PRO A 19 -0.14 -4.03 7.18
CA PRO A 19 0.28 -2.91 6.37
C PRO A 19 1.28 -3.34 5.30
N ALA A 20 1.27 -2.66 4.16
CA ALA A 20 2.23 -2.89 3.09
C ALA A 20 3.68 -2.88 3.60
N THR A 21 4.55 -3.71 3.03
CA THR A 21 5.96 -3.89 3.40
C THR A 21 6.19 -4.51 4.78
N THR A 22 5.26 -5.29 5.31
CA THR A 22 5.40 -6.00 6.59
C THR A 22 5.35 -7.52 6.41
N ASP A 23 5.91 -8.24 7.38
CA ASP A 23 5.82 -9.71 7.41
C ASP A 23 4.38 -10.21 7.47
N ALA A 24 3.46 -9.42 8.05
CA ALA A 24 2.04 -9.76 8.10
C ALA A 24 1.41 -9.70 6.70
N GLU A 25 1.78 -8.73 5.87
CA GLU A 25 1.37 -8.68 4.45
C GLU A 25 1.90 -9.90 3.69
N SER A 26 3.18 -10.26 3.89
CA SER A 26 3.77 -11.43 3.24
C SER A 26 3.05 -12.73 3.62
N ARG A 27 2.75 -12.93 4.91
CA ARG A 27 1.99 -14.10 5.38
C ARG A 27 0.58 -14.14 4.79
N ALA A 28 -0.07 -12.99 4.65
CA ALA A 28 -1.38 -12.93 4.01
C ALA A 28 -1.29 -13.28 2.52
N ALA A 29 -0.25 -12.82 1.84
CA ALA A 29 0.01 -13.19 0.45
C ALA A 29 0.22 -14.70 0.31
N ASP A 30 1.03 -15.32 1.18
CA ASP A 30 1.28 -16.77 1.19
C ASP A 30 -0.04 -17.55 1.37
N HIS A 31 -0.85 -17.16 2.34
CA HIS A 31 -2.15 -17.79 2.60
C HIS A 31 -3.11 -17.67 1.40
N ILE A 32 -3.19 -16.48 0.78
CA ILE A 32 -4.04 -16.24 -0.39
C ILE A 32 -3.55 -17.03 -1.60
N GLU A 33 -2.23 -17.07 -1.81
CA GLU A 33 -1.61 -17.83 -2.89
C GLU A 33 -1.91 -19.32 -2.77
N ASP A 34 -1.71 -19.91 -1.58
CA ASP A 34 -2.01 -21.31 -1.30
C ASP A 34 -3.50 -21.63 -1.49
N THR A 35 -4.36 -20.72 -1.03
CA THR A 35 -5.81 -20.85 -1.21
C THR A 35 -6.17 -20.84 -2.69
N MET A 36 -5.66 -19.90 -3.48
CA MET A 36 -5.91 -19.84 -4.93
C MET A 36 -5.40 -21.09 -5.64
N ARG A 37 -4.20 -21.57 -5.30
CA ARG A 37 -3.63 -22.79 -5.87
C ARG A 37 -4.46 -24.04 -5.53
N SER A 38 -5.02 -24.11 -4.33
CA SER A 38 -5.91 -25.22 -3.94
C SER A 38 -7.17 -25.31 -4.80
N TYR A 39 -7.61 -24.19 -5.37
CA TYR A 39 -8.69 -24.11 -6.36
C TYR A 39 -8.25 -24.34 -7.80
N GLY A 40 -6.98 -24.67 -8.04
CA GLY A 40 -6.44 -24.88 -9.38
C GLY A 40 -6.25 -23.61 -10.18
N ILE A 41 -6.12 -22.46 -9.50
CA ILE A 41 -5.80 -21.18 -10.13
C ILE A 41 -4.28 -21.09 -10.25
N ASP A 42 -3.80 -20.72 -11.44
CA ASP A 42 -2.39 -20.40 -11.65
C ASP A 42 -2.09 -19.03 -11.07
N VAL A 43 -1.12 -18.95 -10.13
CA VAL A 43 -0.81 -17.73 -9.38
C VAL A 43 0.61 -17.30 -9.67
N GLU A 44 0.76 -16.06 -10.09
CA GLU A 44 2.02 -15.35 -10.28
C GLU A 44 2.17 -14.30 -9.18
N ARG A 45 3.30 -14.30 -8.46
CA ARG A 45 3.65 -13.27 -7.48
C ARG A 45 4.53 -12.24 -8.17
N GLN A 46 4.08 -10.98 -8.15
CA GLN A 46 4.82 -9.84 -8.67
C GLN A 46 5.34 -9.01 -7.51
N GLU A 47 6.63 -9.08 -7.27
CA GLU A 47 7.29 -8.30 -6.23
C GLU A 47 7.69 -6.92 -6.73
N PHE A 48 7.60 -5.92 -5.85
CA PHE A 48 8.02 -4.54 -6.13
C PHE A 48 8.39 -3.82 -4.83
N ASP A 49 9.21 -2.78 -4.94
CA ASP A 49 9.53 -1.91 -3.83
C ASP A 49 8.43 -0.85 -3.63
N CYS A 50 7.91 -0.77 -2.42
CA CYS A 50 6.90 0.20 -2.03
C CYS A 50 7.44 1.12 -0.92
N PRO A 51 7.19 2.45 -0.99
CA PRO A 51 7.50 3.34 0.12
C PRO A 51 6.74 2.91 1.37
N ARG A 52 7.42 2.85 2.51
CA ARG A 52 6.76 2.54 3.79
C ARG A 52 5.81 3.65 4.17
N SER A 53 4.52 3.34 4.30
CA SER A 53 3.52 4.30 4.78
C SER A 53 3.49 4.34 6.32
N ASP A 54 4.61 4.75 6.93
CA ASP A 54 4.76 4.78 8.39
C ASP A 54 4.59 6.19 9.00
N GLY A 55 4.12 7.14 8.22
CA GLY A 55 3.91 8.52 8.65
C GLY A 55 5.18 9.36 8.77
N ARG A 56 6.37 8.79 8.53
CA ARG A 56 7.65 9.51 8.65
C ARG A 56 7.71 10.71 7.72
N ALA A 57 7.23 10.57 6.48
CA ALA A 57 7.17 11.68 5.54
C ALA A 57 6.30 12.82 6.07
N THR A 58 5.14 12.50 6.65
CA THR A 58 4.25 13.48 7.28
C THR A 58 4.94 14.20 8.44
N ILE A 59 5.69 13.48 9.28
CA ILE A 59 6.45 14.09 10.39
C ILE A 59 7.52 15.04 9.83
N VAL A 60 8.27 14.63 8.80
CA VAL A 60 9.29 15.49 8.18
C VAL A 60 8.66 16.75 7.58
N HIS A 61 7.55 16.61 6.84
CA HIS A 61 6.83 17.76 6.31
C HIS A 61 6.34 18.70 7.43
N GLY A 62 5.80 18.15 8.53
CA GLY A 62 5.37 18.92 9.69
C GLY A 62 6.50 19.70 10.34
N LEU A 63 7.65 19.06 10.55
CA LEU A 63 8.84 19.71 11.11
C LEU A 63 9.35 20.84 10.21
N LEU A 64 9.35 20.65 8.90
CA LEU A 64 9.74 21.69 7.94
C LEU A 64 8.77 22.88 7.96
N LEU A 65 7.46 22.65 8.09
CA LEU A 65 6.46 23.72 8.23
C LEU A 65 6.61 24.47 9.55
N ILE A 66 6.89 23.78 10.65
CA ILE A 66 7.18 24.42 11.94
C ILE A 66 8.43 25.28 11.82
N ALA A 67 9.49 24.77 11.19
CA ALA A 67 10.70 25.55 10.94
C ALA A 67 10.40 26.80 10.11
N ALA A 68 9.63 26.69 9.03
CA ALA A 68 9.21 27.81 8.22
C ALA A 68 8.44 28.89 9.04
N SER A 69 7.55 28.44 9.93
CA SER A 69 6.77 29.31 10.80
C SER A 69 7.67 30.10 11.79
N VAL A 70 8.66 29.43 12.37
CA VAL A 70 9.63 30.08 13.26
C VAL A 70 10.49 31.07 12.50
N PHE A 71 10.98 30.69 11.30
CA PHE A 71 11.76 31.58 10.44
C PHE A 71 10.99 32.86 10.00
N ALA A 72 9.67 32.77 9.89
CA ALA A 72 8.82 33.86 9.45
C ALA A 72 8.91 35.09 10.39
N VAL A 73 9.28 34.87 11.65
CA VAL A 73 9.45 35.95 12.63
C VAL A 73 10.57 36.93 12.22
N TRP A 74 11.63 36.42 11.60
CA TRP A 74 12.80 37.25 11.22
C TRP A 74 12.85 37.51 9.71
N TRP A 75 12.46 36.54 8.89
CA TRP A 75 12.57 36.58 7.42
C TRP A 75 11.33 36.05 6.74
N SER A 76 10.32 36.92 6.59
CA SER A 76 9.01 36.53 6.06
C SER A 76 9.07 36.02 4.63
N LEU A 77 9.83 36.60 3.71
CA LEU A 77 9.92 36.14 2.31
C LEU A 77 10.59 34.78 2.17
N PRO A 78 11.78 34.50 2.76
CA PRO A 78 12.36 33.17 2.76
C PRO A 78 11.47 32.12 3.42
N ALA A 79 10.77 32.44 4.50
CA ALA A 79 9.85 31.56 5.18
C ALA A 79 8.66 31.18 4.29
N LEU A 80 8.09 32.15 3.56
CA LEU A 80 7.01 31.90 2.60
C LEU A 80 7.48 30.99 1.47
N ALA A 81 8.68 31.22 0.93
CA ALA A 81 9.26 30.38 -0.10
C ALA A 81 9.46 28.93 0.39
N LEU A 82 9.95 28.77 1.63
CA LEU A 82 10.11 27.45 2.25
C LEU A 82 8.75 26.76 2.44
N ALA A 83 7.75 27.46 2.95
CA ALA A 83 6.40 26.91 3.13
C ALA A 83 5.78 26.47 1.78
N ALA A 84 5.93 27.28 0.74
CA ALA A 84 5.47 26.94 -0.60
C ALA A 84 6.19 25.71 -1.16
N LEU A 85 7.51 25.59 -0.94
CA LEU A 85 8.27 24.40 -1.33
C LEU A 85 7.77 23.14 -0.61
N VAL A 86 7.56 23.23 0.72
CA VAL A 86 7.04 22.09 1.50
C VAL A 86 5.64 21.69 1.03
N ALA A 87 4.77 22.67 0.75
CA ALA A 87 3.44 22.39 0.19
C ALA A 87 3.52 21.66 -1.16
N ALA A 88 4.45 22.06 -2.03
CA ALA A 88 4.69 21.38 -3.31
C ALA A 88 5.20 19.93 -3.10
N LEU A 89 6.09 19.70 -2.13
CA LEU A 89 6.59 18.36 -1.80
C LEU A 89 5.48 17.45 -1.25
N VAL A 90 4.63 17.99 -0.35
CA VAL A 90 3.44 17.27 0.15
C VAL A 90 2.51 16.89 -1.01
N TRP A 91 2.26 17.84 -1.92
CA TRP A 91 1.44 17.59 -3.10
C TRP A 91 2.01 16.51 -4.00
N LEU A 92 3.31 16.50 -4.24
CA LEU A 92 3.99 15.48 -5.05
C LEU A 92 3.89 14.10 -4.39
N ASP A 93 4.18 14.00 -3.09
CA ASP A 93 4.08 12.75 -2.34
C ASP A 93 2.62 12.22 -2.34
N ALA A 94 1.63 13.09 -2.16
CA ALA A 94 0.21 12.73 -2.20
C ALA A 94 -0.27 12.33 -3.61
N SER A 95 0.36 12.87 -4.66
CA SER A 95 0.05 12.56 -6.06
C SER A 95 0.67 11.25 -6.58
N GLY A 96 1.27 10.44 -5.69
CA GLY A 96 1.92 9.19 -6.07
C GLY A 96 3.29 9.35 -6.72
N LYS A 97 3.90 10.53 -6.59
CA LYS A 97 5.28 10.82 -6.99
C LYS A 97 6.14 11.02 -5.74
N PRO A 98 6.53 9.95 -5.05
CA PRO A 98 7.19 10.05 -3.76
C PRO A 98 8.55 10.72 -3.91
N VAL A 99 8.70 11.92 -3.33
CA VAL A 99 9.96 12.65 -3.28
C VAL A 99 10.63 12.41 -1.93
N ILE A 100 9.98 12.77 -0.83
CA ILE A 100 10.51 12.59 0.53
C ILE A 100 10.31 11.15 1.00
N SER A 101 9.14 10.57 0.76
CA SER A 101 8.82 9.20 1.16
C SER A 101 9.80 8.17 0.60
N ARG A 102 10.32 8.40 -0.62
CA ARG A 102 11.33 7.54 -1.26
C ARG A 102 12.63 7.43 -0.46
N TYR A 103 13.04 8.53 0.18
CA TYR A 103 14.30 8.56 0.96
C TYR A 103 14.13 8.09 2.41
N LEU A 104 12.90 8.00 2.90
CA LEU A 104 12.60 7.60 4.27
C LEU A 104 12.44 6.09 4.48
N GLY A 105 12.63 5.33 3.43
CA GLY A 105 12.65 3.88 3.43
C GLY A 105 11.57 3.28 2.54
N SER A 106 11.97 2.31 1.77
CA SER A 106 11.12 1.40 1.01
C SER A 106 11.24 0.00 1.60
N GLY A 107 10.30 -0.85 1.26
CA GLY A 107 10.35 -2.26 1.58
C GLY A 107 9.69 -3.09 0.49
N PRO A 108 9.94 -4.39 0.47
CA PRO A 108 9.32 -5.28 -0.50
C PRO A 108 7.82 -5.37 -0.22
N SER A 109 7.04 -5.34 -1.28
CA SER A 109 5.62 -5.61 -1.32
C SER A 109 5.32 -6.45 -2.55
N GLN A 110 4.13 -7.02 -2.66
CA GLN A 110 3.80 -7.92 -3.75
C GLN A 110 2.34 -7.84 -4.17
N ASN A 111 2.11 -8.08 -5.47
CA ASN A 111 0.79 -8.35 -6.02
C ASN A 111 0.65 -9.86 -6.29
N LEU A 112 -0.53 -10.41 -6.07
CA LEU A 112 -0.88 -11.76 -6.48
C LEU A 112 -1.78 -11.69 -7.71
N ILE A 113 -1.38 -12.33 -8.78
CA ILE A 113 -2.11 -12.37 -10.05
C ILE A 113 -2.57 -13.78 -10.29
N GLY A 114 -3.83 -14.07 -9.94
CA GLY A 114 -4.46 -15.36 -10.23
C GLY A 114 -5.05 -15.39 -11.64
N ARG A 115 -4.72 -16.41 -12.42
CA ARG A 115 -5.25 -16.64 -13.76
C ARG A 115 -6.07 -17.92 -13.79
N HIS A 116 -7.35 -17.77 -14.08
CA HIS A 116 -8.23 -18.91 -14.33
C HIS A 116 -8.62 -18.93 -15.81
N VAL A 117 -8.22 -20.00 -16.50
CA VAL A 117 -8.60 -20.22 -17.89
C VAL A 117 -9.79 -21.18 -17.88
N PRO A 118 -11.00 -20.73 -18.24
CA PRO A 118 -12.15 -21.60 -18.31
C PRO A 118 -11.91 -22.67 -19.41
N ARG A 119 -12.38 -23.90 -19.17
CA ARG A 119 -12.41 -24.92 -20.21
C ARG A 119 -13.36 -24.45 -21.32
N ALA A 120 -12.79 -23.78 -22.33
CA ALA A 120 -13.54 -23.13 -23.40
C ALA A 120 -14.37 -24.13 -24.16
N ARG A 121 -15.66 -23.84 -24.34
CA ARG A 121 -16.44 -24.39 -25.44
C ARG A 121 -15.92 -23.79 -26.75
N ARG A 122 -15.68 -24.60 -27.71
CA ARG A 122 -14.87 -24.40 -28.94
C ARG A 122 -15.27 -23.22 -29.85
N ASN A 123 -16.33 -22.44 -29.55
CA ASN A 123 -16.86 -21.39 -30.45
C ASN A 123 -17.35 -20.11 -29.75
N GLU A 124 -17.03 -19.89 -28.45
CA GLU A 124 -17.49 -18.67 -27.79
C GLU A 124 -16.35 -17.63 -27.68
N ARG A 125 -16.66 -16.37 -27.98
CA ARG A 125 -15.76 -15.25 -27.71
C ARG A 125 -15.60 -15.13 -26.20
N LEU A 126 -14.45 -15.52 -25.67
CA LEU A 126 -14.14 -15.36 -24.24
C LEU A 126 -14.01 -13.87 -23.90
N ARG A 127 -14.78 -13.43 -22.93
CA ARG A 127 -14.61 -12.11 -22.33
C ARG A 127 -13.61 -12.21 -21.17
N ARG A 128 -12.64 -11.30 -21.13
CA ARG A 128 -11.74 -11.19 -19.99
C ARG A 128 -12.44 -10.40 -18.89
N VAL A 129 -12.52 -10.96 -17.69
CA VAL A 129 -12.98 -10.28 -16.48
C VAL A 129 -11.76 -10.14 -15.56
N VAL A 130 -11.53 -8.95 -15.05
CA VAL A 130 -10.47 -8.67 -14.07
C VAL A 130 -11.14 -8.27 -12.77
N ILE A 131 -10.82 -8.98 -11.69
CA ILE A 131 -11.29 -8.68 -10.34
C ILE A 131 -10.07 -8.21 -9.57
N VAL A 132 -10.15 -7.02 -8.97
CA VAL A 132 -9.09 -6.44 -8.15
C VAL A 132 -9.59 -6.27 -6.73
N ALA A 133 -8.79 -6.71 -5.76
CA ALA A 133 -9.09 -6.54 -4.34
C ALA A 133 -7.80 -6.26 -3.57
N HIS A 134 -7.88 -5.37 -2.59
CA HIS A 134 -6.82 -5.16 -1.62
C HIS A 134 -6.85 -6.26 -0.56
N TYR A 135 -5.69 -6.77 -0.20
CA TYR A 135 -5.51 -7.65 0.95
C TYR A 135 -4.64 -7.03 2.05
N ASP A 136 -3.91 -5.95 1.72
CA ASP A 136 -3.21 -5.12 2.69
C ASP A 136 -4.19 -4.26 3.50
N THR A 137 -3.75 -3.79 4.67
CA THR A 137 -4.52 -2.91 5.53
C THR A 137 -3.76 -1.62 5.81
N ALA A 138 -4.48 -0.54 6.09
CA ALA A 138 -3.86 0.66 6.63
C ALA A 138 -3.16 0.36 7.96
N ARG A 139 -2.10 1.09 8.29
CA ARG A 139 -1.51 1.01 9.63
C ARG A 139 -2.50 1.56 10.65
N PRO A 140 -2.66 0.89 11.79
CA PRO A 140 -3.43 1.47 12.89
C PRO A 140 -2.79 2.80 13.30
N SER A 141 -3.60 3.85 13.35
CA SER A 141 -3.19 5.16 13.83
C SER A 141 -3.21 5.15 15.36
N PHE A 142 -2.27 5.87 16.00
CA PHE A 142 -2.29 6.07 17.44
C PHE A 142 -3.46 6.94 17.93
N LEU A 143 -4.34 7.39 17.03
CA LEU A 143 -5.47 8.28 17.31
C LEU A 143 -6.83 7.60 17.21
N THR A 144 -6.88 6.27 17.23
CA THR A 144 -8.14 5.50 17.34
C THR A 144 -8.21 4.79 18.67
#